data_b2762f860d460e02da35b652537e0cf6
#
_entry.id   b2762f860d460e02da35b652537e0cf6
#
_cell.length_a   1.000
_cell.length_b   1.000
_cell.length_c   1.000
_cell.angle_alpha   90.00
_cell.angle_beta   90.00
_cell.angle_gamma   90.00
#
_symmetry.space_group_name_H-M   'P 1'
#
loop_
_entity.id
_entity.type
_entity.pdbx_description
1 polymer ?
#
loop_
_entity_poly.entity_id
_entity_poly.type
_entity_poly.pdbx_seq_one_letter_code
_entity_poly.pdbx_strand_id
1 'polypeptide(L)'
;MANTAQARKRARQAEATRKHNASLTSELRTAVKKVRKSIAAGDKAAALKQLQASQSTIDRVADKKIVHKNLGSRTKSRLATAIKAMP
;
A
#
# COMPACT_ATOMS: atom_id res chain seq x y z
N MET A 1 2.68 24.73 -27.81
CA MET A 1 2.64 25.70 -26.74
C MET A 1 1.86 25.14 -25.56
N ALA A 2 2.42 25.24 -24.36
CA ALA A 2 1.83 24.66 -23.17
C ALA A 2 0.55 25.34 -22.69
N ASN A 3 0.09 26.40 -23.38
CA ASN A 3 -1.05 27.21 -22.96
C ASN A 3 -2.36 26.82 -23.61
N THR A 4 -2.42 25.70 -24.32
CA THR A 4 -3.67 25.24 -24.92
C THR A 4 -4.61 24.71 -23.84
N ALA A 5 -5.92 24.76 -24.09
CA ALA A 5 -6.92 24.20 -23.19
C ALA A 5 -6.68 22.72 -22.92
N GLN A 6 -6.21 21.98 -23.93
CA GLN A 6 -5.87 20.54 -23.77
C GLN A 6 -4.69 20.35 -22.84
N ALA A 7 -3.64 21.17 -22.94
CA ALA A 7 -2.49 21.09 -22.06
C ALA A 7 -2.87 21.36 -20.60
N ARG A 8 -3.72 22.36 -20.37
CA ARG A 8 -4.22 22.68 -19.03
C ARG A 8 -5.05 21.54 -18.46
N LYS A 9 -5.91 20.93 -19.28
CA LYS A 9 -6.72 19.80 -18.88
C LYS A 9 -5.86 18.60 -18.49
N ARG A 10 -4.82 18.29 -19.29
CA ARG A 10 -3.88 17.22 -19.02
C ARG A 10 -3.13 17.45 -17.72
N ALA A 11 -2.69 18.69 -17.48
CA ALA A 11 -1.99 19.06 -16.25
C ALA A 11 -2.89 18.86 -15.02
N ARG A 12 -4.15 19.25 -15.09
CA ARG A 12 -5.11 19.03 -14.00
C ARG A 12 -5.37 17.55 -13.75
N GLN A 13 -5.51 16.75 -14.82
CA GLN A 13 -5.72 15.32 -14.71
C GLN A 13 -4.50 14.63 -14.09
N ALA A 14 -3.29 15.02 -14.51
CA ALA A 14 -2.05 14.48 -13.97
C ALA A 14 -1.92 14.81 -12.48
N GLU A 15 -2.27 16.02 -12.07
CA GLU A 15 -2.24 16.42 -10.66
C GLU A 15 -3.24 15.63 -9.82
N ALA A 16 -4.47 15.46 -10.32
CA ALA A 16 -5.50 14.66 -9.62
C ALA A 16 -5.06 13.21 -9.49
N THR A 17 -4.48 12.62 -10.54
CA THR A 17 -3.98 11.25 -10.52
C THR A 17 -2.84 11.12 -9.52
N ARG A 18 -1.91 12.07 -9.51
CA ARG A 18 -0.77 12.06 -8.59
C ARG A 18 -1.23 12.08 -7.13
N LYS A 19 -2.20 12.94 -6.80
CA LYS A 19 -2.77 13.03 -5.45
C LYS A 19 -3.47 11.73 -5.05
N HIS A 20 -4.23 11.15 -5.94
CA HIS A 20 -4.93 9.89 -5.71
C HIS A 20 -3.93 8.76 -5.45
N ASN A 21 -2.88 8.65 -6.28
CA ASN A 21 -1.85 7.64 -6.13
C ASN A 21 -1.06 7.81 -4.84
N ALA A 22 -0.74 9.05 -4.47
CA ALA A 22 -0.06 9.35 -3.20
C ALA A 22 -0.90 8.91 -2.00
N SER A 23 -2.22 9.14 -2.06
CA SER A 23 -3.15 8.70 -1.02
C SER A 23 -3.16 7.17 -0.88
N LEU A 24 -3.20 6.44 -1.99
CA LEU A 24 -3.18 4.98 -1.97
C LEU A 24 -1.85 4.42 -1.47
N THR A 25 -0.73 5.05 -1.84
CA THR A 25 0.59 4.69 -1.33
C THR A 25 0.66 4.90 0.19
N SER A 26 0.09 6.00 0.67
CA SER A 26 0.01 6.29 2.10
C SER A 26 -0.82 5.24 2.85
N GLU A 27 -1.95 4.82 2.28
CA GLU A 27 -2.78 3.74 2.84
C GLU A 27 -1.98 2.44 2.96
N LEU A 28 -1.21 2.10 1.92
CA LEU A 28 -0.37 0.90 1.92
C LEU A 28 0.67 0.96 3.04
N ARG A 29 1.38 2.08 3.15
CA ARG A 29 2.38 2.28 4.21
C ARG A 29 1.78 2.18 5.60
N THR A 30 0.60 2.77 5.79
CA THR A 30 -0.11 2.71 7.07
C THR A 30 -0.49 1.27 7.43
N ALA A 31 -1.01 0.51 6.46
CA ALA A 31 -1.39 -0.88 6.66
C ALA A 31 -0.17 -1.74 7.06
N VAL A 32 0.95 -1.57 6.36
CA VAL A 32 2.20 -2.29 6.67
C VAL A 32 2.72 -1.91 8.05
N LYS A 33 2.69 -0.64 8.41
CA LYS A 33 3.13 -0.17 9.73
C LYS A 33 2.31 -0.77 10.86
N LYS A 34 1.00 -0.90 10.68
CA LYS A 34 0.12 -1.52 11.68
C LYS A 34 0.52 -2.97 11.95
N VAL A 35 0.80 -3.74 10.89
CA VAL A 35 1.25 -5.12 11.03
C VAL A 35 2.60 -5.17 11.77
N ARG A 36 3.56 -4.35 11.34
CA ARG A 36 4.89 -4.30 11.97
C ARG A 36 4.82 -3.91 13.44
N LYS A 37 3.94 -2.96 13.78
CA LYS A 37 3.73 -2.54 15.17
C LYS A 37 3.23 -3.68 16.02
N SER A 38 2.27 -4.48 15.52
CA SER A 38 1.76 -5.65 16.22
C SER A 38 2.84 -6.71 16.41
N ILE A 39 3.69 -6.91 15.41
CA ILE A 39 4.83 -7.83 15.49
C ILE A 39 5.81 -7.37 16.58
N ALA A 40 6.15 -6.08 16.58
CA ALA A 40 7.08 -5.50 17.57
C ALA A 40 6.51 -5.59 18.99
N ALA A 41 5.19 -5.50 19.13
CA ALA A 41 4.52 -5.64 20.44
C ALA A 41 4.47 -7.10 20.92
N GLY A 42 4.81 -8.07 20.06
CA GLY A 42 4.78 -9.47 20.42
C GLY A 42 3.41 -10.12 20.42
N ASP A 43 2.40 -9.44 19.85
CA ASP A 43 1.02 -9.95 19.81
C ASP A 43 0.77 -10.62 18.46
N LYS A 44 0.99 -11.94 18.41
CA LYS A 44 0.83 -12.74 17.20
C LYS A 44 -0.60 -12.73 16.69
N ALA A 45 -1.60 -12.84 17.58
CA ALA A 45 -3.00 -12.85 17.19
C ALA A 45 -3.41 -11.52 16.53
N ALA A 46 -3.01 -10.40 17.14
CA ALA A 46 -3.25 -9.06 16.56
C ALA A 46 -2.51 -8.89 15.23
N ALA A 47 -1.27 -9.39 15.12
CA ALA A 47 -0.49 -9.33 13.90
C ALA A 47 -1.17 -10.10 12.76
N LEU A 48 -1.71 -11.27 13.03
CA LEU A 48 -2.46 -12.05 12.03
C LEU A 48 -3.72 -11.32 11.56
N LYS A 49 -4.48 -10.73 12.48
CA LYS A 49 -5.67 -9.93 12.13
C LYS A 49 -5.30 -8.73 11.28
N GLN A 50 -4.25 -8.01 11.66
CA GLN A 50 -3.77 -6.85 10.91
C GLN A 50 -3.27 -7.25 9.52
N LEU A 51 -2.60 -8.39 9.40
CA LEU A 51 -2.15 -8.88 8.10
C LEU A 51 -3.34 -9.19 7.20
N GLN A 52 -4.36 -9.86 7.70
CA GLN A 52 -5.57 -10.15 6.93
C GLN A 52 -6.25 -8.88 6.45
N ALA A 53 -6.38 -7.87 7.32
CA ALA A 53 -6.95 -6.58 6.96
C ALA A 53 -6.08 -5.85 5.94
N SER A 54 -4.76 -5.96 6.05
CA SER A 54 -3.81 -5.28 5.16
C SER A 54 -3.74 -5.92 3.78
N GLN A 55 -4.00 -7.21 3.65
CA GLN A 55 -3.93 -7.91 2.36
C GLN A 55 -4.84 -7.29 1.31
N SER A 56 -6.06 -6.91 1.69
CA SER A 56 -6.97 -6.27 0.75
C SER A 56 -6.45 -4.91 0.28
N THR A 57 -5.84 -4.13 1.16
CA THR A 57 -5.22 -2.85 0.81
C THR A 57 -4.02 -3.06 -0.12
N ILE A 58 -3.14 -4.01 0.20
CA ILE A 58 -1.96 -4.32 -0.60
C ILE A 58 -2.38 -4.77 -2.00
N ASP A 59 -3.35 -5.67 -2.10
CA ASP A 59 -3.83 -6.19 -3.37
C ASP A 59 -4.52 -5.10 -4.19
N ARG A 60 -5.33 -4.25 -3.57
CA ARG A 60 -5.99 -3.14 -4.26
C ARG A 60 -4.99 -2.15 -4.85
N VAL A 61 -3.96 -1.79 -4.10
CA VAL A 61 -2.91 -0.86 -4.55
C VAL A 61 -2.09 -1.49 -5.67
N ALA A 62 -1.80 -2.78 -5.59
CA ALA A 62 -1.08 -3.51 -6.63
C ALA A 62 -1.93 -3.65 -7.90
N ASP A 63 -3.24 -3.92 -7.78
CA ASP A 63 -4.16 -4.03 -8.91
C ASP A 63 -4.28 -2.72 -9.67
N LYS A 64 -4.21 -1.59 -8.98
CA LYS A 64 -4.23 -0.26 -9.60
C LYS A 64 -2.88 0.12 -10.22
N LYS A 65 -1.91 -0.78 -10.19
CA LYS A 65 -0.56 -0.60 -10.76
C LYS A 65 0.21 0.59 -10.17
N ILE A 66 -0.16 1.01 -8.97
CA ILE A 66 0.55 2.07 -8.24
C ILE A 66 1.89 1.52 -7.73
N VAL A 67 1.88 0.27 -7.29
CA VAL A 67 3.09 -0.51 -7.00
C VAL A 67 3.06 -1.77 -7.84
N HIS A 68 4.24 -2.31 -8.15
CA HIS A 68 4.33 -3.54 -8.91
C HIS A 68 3.74 -4.71 -8.11
N LYS A 69 3.04 -5.65 -8.78
CA LYS A 69 2.45 -6.80 -8.11
C LYS A 69 3.48 -7.62 -7.32
N ASN A 70 4.72 -7.67 -7.82
CA ASN A 70 5.80 -8.37 -7.13
C ASN A 70 6.16 -7.72 -5.80
N LEU A 71 6.08 -6.38 -5.72
CA LEU A 71 6.28 -5.67 -4.46
C LEU A 71 5.17 -6.02 -3.46
N GLY A 72 3.92 -6.05 -3.92
CA GLY A 72 2.79 -6.48 -3.09
C GLY A 72 2.96 -7.89 -2.56
N SER A 73 3.27 -8.83 -3.43
CA SER A 73 3.50 -10.23 -3.05
C SER A 73 4.67 -10.37 -2.08
N ARG A 74 5.77 -9.66 -2.32
CA ARG A 74 6.95 -9.67 -1.46
C ARG A 74 6.61 -9.12 -0.07
N THR A 75 5.88 -8.02 -0.01
CA THR A 75 5.48 -7.40 1.25
C THR A 75 4.62 -8.37 2.07
N LYS A 76 3.62 -8.99 1.45
CA LYS A 76 2.76 -9.97 2.12
C LYS A 76 3.57 -11.17 2.62
N SER A 77 4.45 -11.71 1.79
CA SER A 77 5.31 -12.84 2.16
C SER A 77 6.21 -12.52 3.34
N ARG A 78 6.86 -11.36 3.32
CA ARG A 78 7.76 -10.94 4.41
C ARG A 78 7.02 -10.75 5.73
N LEU A 79 5.85 -10.15 5.67
CA LEU A 79 5.02 -9.97 6.86
C LEU A 79 4.55 -11.31 7.42
N ALA A 80 4.10 -12.23 6.56
CA ALA A 80 3.69 -13.56 6.96
C ALA A 80 4.85 -14.34 7.59
N THR A 81 6.04 -14.25 7.00
CA THR A 81 7.24 -14.91 7.54
C THR A 81 7.61 -14.35 8.91
N ALA A 82 7.56 -13.04 9.08
CA ALA A 82 7.84 -12.39 10.36
C ALA A 82 6.86 -12.83 11.44
N ILE A 83 5.57 -12.96 11.09
CA ILE A 83 4.55 -13.43 12.04
C ILE A 83 4.77 -14.89 12.41
N LYS A 84 5.12 -15.75 11.45
CA LYS A 84 5.44 -17.15 11.73
C LYS A 84 6.61 -17.31 12.67
N ALA A 85 7.59 -16.40 12.60
CA ALA A 85 8.77 -16.43 13.47
C ALA A 85 8.46 -15.97 14.90
N MET A 86 7.27 -15.42 15.15
CA MET A 86 6.87 -14.98 16.47
C MET A 86 6.60 -16.20 17.38
N PRO A 87 6.94 -16.08 18.68
CA PRO A 87 6.66 -17.12 19.65
C PRO A 87 5.18 -17.44 19.77
#